data_b5c9dc83bf9575743e22b8909aaf41c8
#
_entry.id   b5c9dc83bf9575743e22b8909aaf41c8
#
_cell.length_a   1.000
_cell.length_b   1.000
_cell.length_c   1.000
_cell.angle_alpha   90.00
_cell.angle_beta   90.00
_cell.angle_gamma   90.00
#
_symmetry.space_group_name_H-M   'P 1'
#
loop_
_entity.id
_entity.type
_entity.pdbx_description
1 polymer ?
#
loop_
_entity_poly.entity_id
_entity_poly.type
_entity_poly.pdbx_seq_one_letter_code
_entity_poly.pdbx_strand_id
1 'polypeptide(L)'
;MPAARSLERSRIELAEFLRSRRERLTPDEVGLPSGGRRRTPGLRREEIATLARVGLSWYTWLEQGREISVSSTFLDNLSRALKLDPTERRHLYLLAQQRPPCEPGRTWCVVPPLIIRLIEDLDARPSYVLNLRWDVLAWNDAADRLFGFSEQALERRNLLWMLFTSKRLRQLLDPWEDQAVQMFSSFRRDFVQGTQDADIVGLVKDLERVAPEFCDWWNRQDIHGPCQGIRYFRLDGIGQIVFEHTTLTVDVDRHLRLVYYAPQMDGAQGATFERWLREG
;
A
#
# COMPACT_ATOMS: atom_id res chain seq x y z
N MET A 1 20.40 18.08 -2.08
CA MET A 1 20.49 18.54 -0.70
C MET A 1 19.14 18.82 0.03
N PRO A 2 17.93 18.90 -0.62
CA PRO A 2 16.67 19.08 0.12
C PRO A 2 16.22 17.84 0.93
N ALA A 3 16.44 16.63 0.44
CA ALA A 3 16.01 15.40 1.10
C ALA A 3 16.69 15.15 2.46
N ALA A 4 17.97 15.43 2.60
CA ALA A 4 18.71 15.24 3.85
C ALA A 4 18.19 16.16 4.97
N ARG A 5 17.87 17.42 4.65
CA ARG A 5 17.27 18.37 5.62
C ARG A 5 15.86 17.96 6.05
N SER A 6 15.08 17.35 5.14
CA SER A 6 13.74 16.82 5.45
C SER A 6 13.82 15.65 6.44
N LEU A 7 14.76 14.72 6.25
CA LEU A 7 14.98 13.57 7.13
C LEU A 7 15.46 13.99 8.53
N GLU A 8 16.34 14.97 8.62
CA GLU A 8 16.82 15.50 9.91
C GLU A 8 15.67 16.16 10.69
N ARG A 9 14.82 16.93 10.01
CA ARG A 9 13.64 17.53 10.62
C ARG A 9 12.67 16.49 11.15
N SER A 10 12.38 15.43 10.38
CA SER A 10 11.51 14.34 10.82
C SER A 10 12.05 13.62 12.06
N ARG A 11 13.37 13.49 12.19
CA ARG A 11 13.99 12.88 13.40
C ARG A 11 13.84 13.76 14.64
N ILE A 12 13.96 15.07 14.50
CA ILE A 12 13.74 16.02 15.60
C ILE A 12 12.28 15.97 16.04
N GLU A 13 11.35 16.02 15.11
CA GLU A 13 9.91 15.92 15.37
C GLU A 13 9.54 14.58 16.04
N LEU A 14 10.16 13.47 15.62
CA LEU A 14 9.99 12.15 16.24
C LEU A 14 10.45 12.17 17.71
N ALA A 15 11.63 12.74 17.98
CA ALA A 15 12.16 12.84 19.33
C ALA A 15 11.25 13.66 20.26
N GLU A 16 10.75 14.78 19.79
CA GLU A 16 9.82 15.65 20.52
C GLU A 16 8.46 14.95 20.75
N PHE A 17 7.93 14.27 19.73
CA PHE A 17 6.70 13.51 19.84
C PHE A 17 6.81 12.41 20.91
N LEU A 18 7.85 11.58 20.86
CA LEU A 18 8.06 10.49 21.82
C LEU A 18 8.20 11.02 23.25
N ARG A 19 8.98 12.09 23.44
CA ARG A 19 9.12 12.74 24.74
C ARG A 19 7.79 13.23 25.27
N SER A 20 7.03 13.95 24.45
CA SER A 20 5.70 14.47 24.82
C SER A 20 4.75 13.34 25.24
N ARG A 21 4.73 12.21 24.51
CA ARG A 21 3.85 11.08 24.83
C ARG A 21 4.28 10.35 26.11
N ARG A 22 5.57 10.20 26.35
CA ARG A 22 6.10 9.62 27.58
C ARG A 22 5.82 10.50 28.81
N GLU A 23 5.95 11.80 28.67
CA GLU A 23 5.72 12.76 29.78
C GLU A 23 4.24 12.91 30.13
N ARG A 24 3.32 12.60 29.21
CA ARG A 24 1.88 12.59 29.42
C ARG A 24 1.42 11.45 30.31
N LEU A 25 2.08 10.29 30.26
CA LEU A 25 1.67 9.09 30.97
C LEU A 25 2.15 9.08 32.42
N THR A 26 1.24 8.75 33.33
CA THR A 26 1.57 8.51 34.73
C THR A 26 1.90 7.03 34.98
N PRO A 27 2.69 6.68 36.00
CA PRO A 27 2.97 5.30 36.37
C PRO A 27 1.72 4.48 36.64
N ASP A 28 0.74 5.06 37.34
CA ASP A 28 -0.51 4.38 37.69
C ASP A 28 -1.30 3.97 36.44
N GLU A 29 -1.30 4.80 35.39
CA GLU A 29 -1.96 4.47 34.11
C GLU A 29 -1.37 3.26 33.42
N VAL A 30 -0.11 2.93 33.66
CA VAL A 30 0.60 1.80 33.03
C VAL A 30 0.87 0.66 34.01
N GLY A 31 0.27 0.69 35.20
CA GLY A 31 0.39 -0.36 36.22
C GLY A 31 1.76 -0.40 36.92
N LEU A 32 2.49 0.69 36.91
CA LEU A 32 3.73 0.81 37.66
C LEU A 32 3.49 1.45 39.04
N PRO A 33 4.22 1.04 40.09
CA PRO A 33 4.07 1.64 41.41
C PRO A 33 4.46 3.12 41.40
N SER A 34 3.57 3.97 41.91
CA SER A 34 3.84 5.40 42.13
C SER A 34 4.76 5.56 43.33
N GLY A 35 6.07 5.39 43.12
CA GLY A 35 7.08 5.48 44.17
C GLY A 35 7.80 6.81 44.20
N GLY A 36 7.69 7.54 45.34
CA GLY A 36 8.59 8.62 45.73
C GLY A 36 8.51 9.94 44.94
N ARG A 37 9.20 10.97 45.41
CA ARG A 37 9.29 12.30 44.77
C ARG A 37 9.98 12.21 43.42
N ARG A 38 9.18 12.17 42.32
CA ARG A 38 9.69 12.16 40.95
C ARG A 38 10.22 13.53 40.54
N ARG A 39 11.42 13.56 39.95
CA ARG A 39 12.03 14.78 39.41
C ARG A 39 11.58 15.12 38.00
N THR A 40 11.02 14.14 37.27
CA THR A 40 10.57 14.30 35.90
C THR A 40 9.06 14.00 35.82
N PRO A 41 8.28 14.82 35.10
CA PRO A 41 6.88 14.49 34.83
C PRO A 41 6.81 13.21 34.00
N GLY A 42 5.78 12.42 34.24
CA GLY A 42 5.50 11.22 33.45
C GLY A 42 6.44 10.04 33.71
N LEU A 43 6.53 9.16 32.71
CA LEU A 43 7.34 7.94 32.78
C LEU A 43 8.83 8.22 32.49
N ARG A 44 9.71 7.42 33.12
CA ARG A 44 11.14 7.43 32.78
C ARG A 44 11.39 6.64 31.51
N ARG A 45 12.53 6.91 30.83
CA ARG A 45 12.96 6.16 29.63
C ARG A 45 13.09 4.65 29.89
N GLU A 46 13.62 4.29 31.06
CA GLU A 46 13.76 2.90 31.50
C GLU A 46 12.41 2.20 31.65
N GLU A 47 11.41 2.92 32.16
CA GLU A 47 10.06 2.40 32.35
C GLU A 47 9.40 2.14 31.01
N ILE A 48 9.49 3.07 30.05
CA ILE A 48 8.98 2.85 28.68
C ILE A 48 9.72 1.72 27.96
N ALA A 49 11.03 1.68 28.03
CA ALA A 49 11.81 0.61 27.40
C ALA A 49 11.40 -0.77 27.91
N THR A 50 11.18 -0.89 29.23
CA THR A 50 10.70 -2.13 29.86
C THR A 50 9.28 -2.49 29.42
N LEU A 51 8.35 -1.54 29.44
CA LEU A 51 6.95 -1.74 29.01
C LEU A 51 6.85 -2.14 27.53
N ALA A 52 7.62 -1.48 26.70
CA ALA A 52 7.67 -1.76 25.26
C ALA A 52 8.48 -3.02 24.91
N ARG A 53 9.20 -3.61 25.86
CA ARG A 53 10.14 -4.71 25.64
C ARG A 53 11.18 -4.39 24.56
N VAL A 54 11.74 -3.16 24.64
CA VAL A 54 12.77 -2.69 23.72
C VAL A 54 14.04 -2.33 24.48
N GLY A 55 15.18 -2.30 23.81
CA GLY A 55 16.44 -1.92 24.43
C GLY A 55 16.44 -0.44 24.85
N LEU A 56 16.84 -0.13 26.09
CA LEU A 56 16.92 1.22 26.62
C LEU A 56 17.78 2.15 25.75
N SER A 57 18.91 1.64 25.25
CA SER A 57 19.79 2.41 24.37
C SER A 57 19.10 2.83 23.08
N TRP A 58 18.35 1.89 22.44
CA TRP A 58 17.61 2.14 21.22
C TRP A 58 16.51 3.19 21.42
N TYR A 59 15.71 3.06 22.50
CA TYR A 59 14.71 4.07 22.84
C TYR A 59 15.34 5.45 23.12
N THR A 60 16.44 5.45 23.88
CA THR A 60 17.17 6.68 24.19
C THR A 60 17.70 7.39 22.94
N TRP A 61 18.28 6.64 22.00
CA TRP A 61 18.78 7.19 20.74
C TRP A 61 17.64 7.74 19.87
N LEU A 62 16.51 7.07 19.85
CA LEU A 62 15.31 7.52 19.11
C LEU A 62 14.79 8.84 19.71
N GLU A 63 14.68 8.93 21.05
CA GLU A 63 14.24 10.15 21.75
C GLU A 63 15.30 11.28 21.69
N GLN A 64 16.53 10.97 21.30
CA GLN A 64 17.58 11.96 21.03
C GLN A 64 17.64 12.38 19.55
N GLY A 65 16.79 11.86 18.68
CA GLY A 65 16.78 12.18 17.26
C GLY A 65 17.95 11.60 16.47
N ARG A 66 18.63 10.55 17.00
CA ARG A 66 19.74 9.90 16.29
C ARG A 66 19.24 9.13 15.09
N GLU A 67 20.12 8.98 14.10
CA GLU A 67 19.84 8.18 12.91
C GLU A 67 19.94 6.70 13.23
N ILE A 68 18.78 6.09 13.45
CA ILE A 68 18.64 4.65 13.69
C ILE A 68 17.48 4.10 12.89
N SER A 69 17.61 2.87 12.39
CA SER A 69 16.53 2.17 11.73
C SER A 69 15.81 1.27 12.74
N VAL A 70 14.50 1.41 12.83
CA VAL A 70 13.66 0.64 13.74
C VAL A 70 12.65 -0.23 12.96
N SER A 71 12.39 -1.43 13.48
CA SER A 71 11.42 -2.35 12.87
C SER A 71 9.98 -1.93 13.18
N SER A 72 9.01 -2.40 12.37
CA SER A 72 7.60 -2.22 12.65
C SER A 72 7.19 -2.82 13.99
N THR A 73 7.73 -4.00 14.34
CA THR A 73 7.50 -4.62 15.66
C THR A 73 7.97 -3.72 16.83
N PHE A 74 9.11 -3.04 16.66
CA PHE A 74 9.59 -2.07 17.64
C PHE A 74 8.59 -0.91 17.82
N LEU A 75 8.11 -0.34 16.72
CA LEU A 75 7.14 0.76 16.73
C LEU A 75 5.77 0.33 17.30
N ASP A 76 5.32 -0.89 17.00
CA ASP A 76 4.08 -1.45 17.57
C ASP A 76 4.16 -1.63 19.08
N ASN A 77 5.29 -2.15 19.56
CA ASN A 77 5.52 -2.31 20.99
C ASN A 77 5.55 -0.94 21.70
N LEU A 78 6.21 0.03 21.08
CA LEU A 78 6.30 1.38 21.57
C LEU A 78 4.93 2.09 21.57
N SER A 79 4.14 1.93 20.51
CA SER A 79 2.78 2.45 20.41
C SER A 79 1.88 1.95 21.54
N ARG A 80 1.96 0.65 21.84
CA ARG A 80 1.20 0.04 22.96
C ARG A 80 1.65 0.55 24.31
N ALA A 81 2.96 0.62 24.54
CA ALA A 81 3.52 1.12 25.80
C ALA A 81 3.20 2.59 26.06
N LEU A 82 3.19 3.41 25.02
CA LEU A 82 2.83 4.84 25.07
C LEU A 82 1.32 5.07 25.00
N LYS A 83 0.49 4.03 24.91
CA LYS A 83 -0.99 4.11 24.77
C LYS A 83 -1.41 5.07 23.66
N LEU A 84 -0.73 5.01 22.50
CA LEU A 84 -1.05 5.86 21.38
C LEU A 84 -2.40 5.46 20.76
N ASP A 85 -3.22 6.45 20.46
CA ASP A 85 -4.40 6.24 19.63
C ASP A 85 -4.02 5.93 18.17
N PRO A 86 -4.96 5.51 17.30
CA PRO A 86 -4.66 5.17 15.92
C PRO A 86 -4.00 6.32 15.14
N THR A 87 -4.37 7.58 15.38
CA THR A 87 -3.82 8.76 14.73
C THR A 87 -2.38 9.01 15.19
N GLU A 88 -2.14 8.93 16.49
CA GLU A 88 -0.83 9.05 17.10
C GLU A 88 0.13 7.93 16.66
N ARG A 89 -0.38 6.67 16.58
CA ARG A 89 0.38 5.53 16.06
C ARG A 89 0.79 5.76 14.60
N ARG A 90 -0.14 6.22 13.76
CA ARG A 90 0.14 6.58 12.37
C ARG A 90 1.22 7.65 12.28
N HIS A 91 1.12 8.70 13.11
CA HIS A 91 2.10 9.79 13.15
C HIS A 91 3.49 9.29 13.54
N LEU A 92 3.60 8.41 14.54
CA LEU A 92 4.85 7.74 14.91
C LEU A 92 5.49 7.01 13.73
N TYR A 93 4.70 6.24 12.98
CA TYR A 93 5.21 5.48 11.83
C TYR A 93 5.67 6.39 10.69
N LEU A 94 4.92 7.44 10.39
CA LEU A 94 5.30 8.43 9.37
C LEU A 94 6.61 9.12 9.70
N LEU A 95 6.80 9.50 10.96
CA LEU A 95 8.05 10.12 11.42
C LEU A 95 9.24 9.16 11.42
N ALA A 96 9.02 7.90 11.83
CA ALA A 96 10.09 6.91 12.01
C ALA A 96 10.46 6.19 10.72
N GLN A 97 9.48 5.87 9.85
CA GLN A 97 9.66 5.04 8.66
C GLN A 97 9.18 5.70 7.37
N GLN A 98 8.63 6.92 7.45
CA GLN A 98 8.01 7.66 6.34
C GLN A 98 6.88 6.89 5.63
N ARG A 99 6.27 5.93 6.30
CA ARG A 99 5.14 5.14 5.81
C ARG A 99 4.16 4.88 6.95
N PRO A 100 2.85 4.77 6.65
CA PRO A 100 1.85 4.40 7.65
C PRO A 100 2.06 2.96 8.15
N PRO A 101 1.54 2.61 9.32
CA PRO A 101 1.54 1.23 9.81
C PRO A 101 0.68 0.35 8.89
N CYS A 102 1.16 -0.86 8.60
CA CYS A 102 0.31 -1.89 8.01
C CYS A 102 -0.53 -2.51 9.12
N GLU A 103 -1.85 -2.49 8.97
CA GLU A 103 -2.76 -3.13 9.93
C GLU A 103 -3.20 -4.50 9.37
N PRO A 104 -2.83 -5.60 10.05
CA PRO A 104 -3.27 -6.94 9.65
C PRO A 104 -4.81 -7.03 9.60
N GLY A 105 -5.34 -7.69 8.57
CA GLY A 105 -6.78 -7.90 8.41
C GLY A 105 -7.57 -6.71 7.83
N ARG A 106 -6.92 -5.62 7.43
CA ARG A 106 -7.57 -4.49 6.72
C ARG A 106 -7.47 -4.57 5.20
N THR A 107 -7.22 -5.73 4.64
CA THR A 107 -7.30 -5.96 3.19
C THR A 107 -8.74 -5.78 2.67
N TRP A 108 -9.75 -6.06 3.49
CA TRP A 108 -11.16 -5.85 3.19
C TRP A 108 -11.61 -4.46 3.64
N CYS A 109 -11.40 -3.46 2.79
CA CYS A 109 -11.85 -2.11 3.08
C CYS A 109 -13.01 -1.70 2.18
N VAL A 110 -13.91 -0.91 2.74
CA VAL A 110 -15.03 -0.32 2.00
C VAL A 110 -14.51 0.91 1.25
N VAL A 111 -14.73 0.96 -0.05
CA VAL A 111 -14.42 2.14 -0.87
C VAL A 111 -15.39 3.26 -0.49
N PRO A 112 -14.91 4.48 -0.21
CA PRO A 112 -15.77 5.61 0.10
C PRO A 112 -16.78 5.88 -1.04
N PRO A 113 -18.06 6.17 -0.73
CA PRO A 113 -19.09 6.40 -1.77
C PRO A 113 -18.74 7.52 -2.75
N LEU A 114 -18.00 8.54 -2.32
CA LEU A 114 -17.52 9.61 -3.19
C LEU A 114 -16.55 9.11 -4.26
N ILE A 115 -15.70 8.12 -3.92
CA ILE A 115 -14.75 7.52 -4.87
C ILE A 115 -15.47 6.63 -5.87
N ILE A 116 -16.53 5.92 -5.44
CA ILE A 116 -17.38 5.15 -6.36
C ILE A 116 -18.00 6.10 -7.40
N ARG A 117 -18.62 7.20 -6.96
CA ARG A 117 -19.17 8.21 -7.88
C ARG A 117 -18.12 8.80 -8.81
N LEU A 118 -16.92 9.10 -8.28
CA LEU A 118 -15.82 9.63 -9.11
C LEU A 118 -15.45 8.67 -10.25
N ILE A 119 -15.34 7.37 -10.00
CA ILE A 119 -15.00 6.41 -11.07
C ILE A 119 -16.17 6.20 -12.05
N GLU A 120 -17.41 6.32 -11.59
CA GLU A 120 -18.61 6.31 -12.45
C GLU A 120 -18.63 7.52 -13.38
N ASP A 121 -18.30 8.73 -12.89
CA ASP A 121 -18.20 9.95 -13.68
C ASP A 121 -17.09 9.91 -14.75
N LEU A 122 -16.14 8.98 -14.64
CA LEU A 122 -15.05 8.81 -15.61
C LEU A 122 -15.45 8.03 -16.88
N ASP A 123 -16.69 7.59 -17.00
CA ASP A 123 -17.39 6.92 -18.12
C ASP A 123 -16.46 6.15 -19.09
N ALA A 124 -15.86 6.81 -20.09
CA ALA A 124 -14.99 6.20 -21.10
C ALA A 124 -13.52 6.05 -20.67
N ARG A 125 -13.22 6.21 -19.41
CA ARG A 125 -11.84 6.09 -18.86
C ARG A 125 -11.79 4.91 -17.89
N PRO A 126 -11.20 3.76 -18.28
CA PRO A 126 -11.13 2.60 -17.43
C PRO A 126 -10.51 2.94 -16.08
N SER A 127 -11.28 2.72 -15.01
CA SER A 127 -10.88 3.12 -13.67
C SER A 127 -11.32 2.09 -12.65
N TYR A 128 -10.44 1.76 -11.71
CA TYR A 128 -10.74 0.81 -10.64
C TYR A 128 -9.95 1.12 -9.36
N VAL A 129 -10.43 0.61 -8.24
CA VAL A 129 -9.84 0.80 -6.92
C VAL A 129 -9.24 -0.51 -6.43
N LEU A 130 -7.99 -0.46 -5.96
CA LEU A 130 -7.26 -1.57 -5.36
C LEU A 130 -6.98 -1.30 -3.88
N ASN A 131 -6.93 -2.39 -3.09
CA ASN A 131 -6.29 -2.39 -1.76
C ASN A 131 -4.81 -2.82 -1.86
N LEU A 132 -4.14 -2.99 -0.69
CA LEU A 132 -2.73 -3.43 -0.63
C LEU A 132 -2.50 -4.84 -1.19
N ARG A 133 -3.50 -5.73 -1.05
CA ARG A 133 -3.47 -7.11 -1.58
C ARG A 133 -3.69 -7.18 -3.09
N TRP A 134 -4.05 -6.03 -3.72
CA TRP A 134 -4.48 -5.93 -5.12
C TRP A 134 -5.86 -6.53 -5.41
N ASP A 135 -6.73 -6.64 -4.40
CA ASP A 135 -8.13 -6.95 -4.65
C ASP A 135 -8.80 -5.75 -5.31
N VAL A 136 -9.59 -6.02 -6.35
CA VAL A 136 -10.36 -4.99 -7.06
C VAL A 136 -11.67 -4.78 -6.30
N LEU A 137 -11.80 -3.63 -5.67
CA LEU A 137 -12.89 -3.30 -4.75
C LEU A 137 -14.04 -2.54 -5.42
N ALA A 138 -13.74 -1.72 -6.42
CA ALA A 138 -14.70 -0.97 -7.20
C ALA A 138 -14.11 -0.68 -8.58
N TRP A 139 -14.96 -0.55 -9.59
CA TRP A 139 -14.57 -0.27 -10.98
C TRP A 139 -15.74 0.35 -11.75
N ASN A 140 -15.46 1.02 -12.87
CA ASN A 140 -16.50 1.48 -13.80
C ASN A 140 -16.69 0.49 -14.98
N ASP A 141 -17.72 0.73 -15.76
CA ASP A 141 -18.09 -0.14 -16.90
C ASP A 141 -16.97 -0.26 -17.93
N ALA A 142 -16.23 0.82 -18.19
CA ALA A 142 -15.10 0.80 -19.10
C ALA A 142 -13.97 -0.14 -18.62
N ALA A 143 -13.70 -0.17 -17.31
CA ALA A 143 -12.74 -1.10 -16.73
C ALA A 143 -13.27 -2.53 -16.73
N ASP A 144 -14.56 -2.73 -16.45
CA ASP A 144 -15.16 -4.07 -16.48
C ASP A 144 -15.10 -4.68 -17.87
N ARG A 145 -15.42 -3.89 -18.89
CA ARG A 145 -15.36 -4.34 -20.26
C ARG A 145 -13.95 -4.73 -20.72
N LEU A 146 -12.91 -4.08 -20.22
CA LEU A 146 -11.52 -4.46 -20.50
C LEU A 146 -11.10 -5.70 -19.72
N PHE A 147 -11.25 -5.67 -18.41
CA PHE A 147 -10.63 -6.62 -17.50
C PHE A 147 -11.53 -7.78 -17.10
N GLY A 148 -12.89 -7.64 -17.22
CA GLY A 148 -13.85 -8.66 -16.83
C GLY A 148 -13.90 -8.91 -15.33
N PHE A 149 -13.89 -7.84 -14.52
CA PHE A 149 -13.93 -7.95 -13.08
C PHE A 149 -15.22 -8.56 -12.54
N SER A 150 -16.36 -8.23 -13.15
CA SER A 150 -17.68 -8.77 -12.79
C SER A 150 -17.81 -10.28 -13.05
N GLU A 151 -17.06 -10.80 -14.02
CA GLU A 151 -17.03 -12.23 -14.37
C GLU A 151 -16.25 -13.07 -13.34
N GLN A 152 -15.47 -12.42 -12.46
CA GLN A 152 -14.65 -13.11 -11.47
C GLN A 152 -15.43 -13.35 -10.17
N ALA A 153 -15.29 -14.55 -9.60
CA ALA A 153 -15.74 -14.80 -8.24
C ALA A 153 -15.05 -13.84 -7.26
N LEU A 154 -15.75 -13.45 -6.20
CA LEU A 154 -15.30 -12.43 -5.25
C LEU A 154 -13.88 -12.73 -4.70
N GLU A 155 -13.62 -14.00 -4.36
CA GLU A 155 -12.34 -14.45 -3.77
C GLU A 155 -11.18 -14.42 -4.78
N ARG A 156 -11.49 -14.36 -6.08
CA ARG A 156 -10.54 -14.35 -7.20
C ARG A 156 -10.48 -13.01 -7.93
N ARG A 157 -11.29 -12.06 -7.52
CA ARG A 157 -11.30 -10.69 -8.06
C ARG A 157 -10.10 -9.90 -7.51
N ASN A 158 -8.94 -10.41 -7.84
CA ASN A 158 -7.64 -9.87 -7.43
C ASN A 158 -6.78 -9.68 -8.68
N LEU A 159 -6.27 -8.48 -8.89
CA LEU A 159 -5.58 -8.13 -10.13
C LEU A 159 -4.30 -8.97 -10.36
N LEU A 160 -3.56 -9.28 -9.29
CA LEU A 160 -2.38 -10.14 -9.41
C LEU A 160 -2.78 -11.59 -9.75
N TRP A 161 -3.82 -12.12 -9.10
CA TRP A 161 -4.35 -13.44 -9.41
C TRP A 161 -4.80 -13.53 -10.88
N MET A 162 -5.58 -12.55 -11.33
CA MET A 162 -6.07 -12.49 -12.71
C MET A 162 -4.93 -12.36 -13.72
N LEU A 163 -3.86 -11.64 -13.40
CA LEU A 163 -2.68 -11.46 -14.27
C LEU A 163 -2.08 -12.80 -14.69
N PHE A 164 -2.02 -13.77 -13.79
CA PHE A 164 -1.39 -15.06 -14.03
C PHE A 164 -2.38 -16.19 -14.39
N THR A 165 -3.68 -16.03 -14.09
CA THR A 165 -4.66 -17.11 -14.29
C THR A 165 -5.73 -16.80 -15.33
N SER A 166 -5.97 -15.53 -15.68
CA SER A 166 -7.01 -15.13 -16.62
C SER A 166 -6.50 -15.18 -18.05
N LYS A 167 -7.17 -15.97 -18.89
CA LYS A 167 -6.92 -15.98 -20.34
C LYS A 167 -7.20 -14.61 -20.98
N ARG A 168 -8.23 -13.90 -20.47
CA ARG A 168 -8.61 -12.56 -20.94
C ARG A 168 -7.47 -11.56 -20.73
N LEU A 169 -6.87 -11.48 -19.52
CA LEU A 169 -5.76 -10.57 -19.27
C LEU A 169 -4.52 -10.94 -20.09
N ARG A 170 -4.28 -12.25 -20.28
CA ARG A 170 -3.15 -12.71 -21.11
C ARG A 170 -3.29 -12.30 -22.58
N GLN A 171 -4.51 -12.24 -23.10
CA GLN A 171 -4.79 -11.75 -24.45
C GLN A 171 -4.84 -10.24 -24.56
N LEU A 172 -5.34 -9.57 -23.51
CA LEU A 172 -5.48 -8.12 -23.46
C LEU A 172 -4.13 -7.41 -23.43
N LEU A 173 -3.18 -7.88 -22.60
CA LEU A 173 -1.86 -7.29 -22.45
C LEU A 173 -0.93 -7.73 -23.60
N ASP A 174 -0.39 -6.81 -24.36
CA ASP A 174 0.38 -7.12 -25.58
C ASP A 174 1.64 -6.24 -25.74
N PRO A 175 2.87 -6.80 -25.62
CA PRO A 175 3.16 -8.20 -25.26
C PRO A 175 2.92 -8.47 -23.78
N TRP A 176 2.33 -9.67 -23.48
CA TRP A 176 1.92 -10.01 -22.12
C TRP A 176 3.09 -10.03 -21.12
N GLU A 177 4.19 -10.68 -21.45
CA GLU A 177 5.33 -10.82 -20.53
C GLU A 177 5.87 -9.48 -20.06
N ASP A 178 6.10 -8.54 -20.98
CA ASP A 178 6.66 -7.22 -20.68
C ASP A 178 5.71 -6.43 -19.75
N GLN A 179 4.41 -6.49 -20.05
CA GLN A 179 3.39 -5.80 -19.25
C GLN A 179 3.21 -6.45 -17.88
N ALA A 180 3.19 -7.78 -17.84
CA ALA A 180 2.98 -8.56 -16.63
C ALA A 180 4.16 -8.41 -15.67
N VAL A 181 5.41 -8.41 -16.15
CA VAL A 181 6.62 -8.19 -15.35
C VAL A 181 6.60 -6.82 -14.67
N GLN A 182 6.14 -5.77 -15.36
CA GLN A 182 6.01 -4.43 -14.76
C GLN A 182 4.94 -4.40 -13.65
N MET A 183 3.79 -5.04 -13.87
CA MET A 183 2.72 -5.16 -12.88
C MET A 183 3.18 -5.98 -11.66
N PHE A 184 3.80 -7.12 -11.90
CA PHE A 184 4.38 -7.98 -10.88
C PHE A 184 5.43 -7.23 -10.03
N SER A 185 6.34 -6.49 -10.66
CA SER A 185 7.34 -5.68 -9.95
C SER A 185 6.70 -4.60 -9.08
N SER A 186 5.56 -4.04 -9.52
CA SER A 186 4.80 -3.09 -8.71
C SER A 186 4.17 -3.77 -7.49
N PHE A 187 3.56 -4.95 -7.66
CA PHE A 187 3.06 -5.75 -6.54
C PHE A 187 4.18 -6.11 -5.56
N ARG A 188 5.35 -6.50 -6.04
CA ARG A 188 6.47 -6.87 -5.19
C ARG A 188 6.94 -5.72 -4.29
N ARG A 189 6.93 -4.48 -4.80
CA ARG A 189 7.19 -3.29 -3.97
C ARG A 189 6.14 -3.08 -2.89
N ASP A 190 4.87 -3.33 -3.22
CA ASP A 190 3.76 -3.23 -2.27
C ASP A 190 3.82 -4.35 -1.23
N PHE A 191 4.19 -5.56 -1.64
CA PHE A 191 4.32 -6.74 -0.76
C PHE A 191 5.23 -6.49 0.44
N VAL A 192 6.29 -5.68 0.30
CA VAL A 192 7.17 -5.31 1.42
C VAL A 192 6.40 -4.68 2.58
N GLN A 193 5.29 -3.98 2.28
CA GLN A 193 4.43 -3.38 3.29
C GLN A 193 3.47 -4.38 3.92
N GLY A 194 3.14 -5.47 3.20
CA GLY A 194 2.15 -6.49 3.60
C GLY A 194 2.75 -7.82 4.05
N THR A 195 4.06 -7.92 4.32
CA THR A 195 4.73 -9.18 4.70
C THR A 195 4.21 -9.81 5.99
N GLN A 196 3.54 -9.04 6.84
CA GLN A 196 2.91 -9.49 8.10
C GLN A 196 1.42 -9.85 7.91
N ASP A 197 0.83 -9.57 6.75
CA ASP A 197 -0.57 -9.82 6.47
C ASP A 197 -0.74 -11.26 5.95
N ALA A 198 -1.48 -12.09 6.70
CA ALA A 198 -1.69 -13.49 6.39
C ALA A 198 -2.42 -13.70 5.04
N ASP A 199 -3.32 -12.77 4.67
CA ASP A 199 -4.10 -12.85 3.44
C ASP A 199 -3.21 -12.55 2.22
N ILE A 200 -2.28 -11.59 2.34
CA ILE A 200 -1.30 -11.28 1.28
C ILE A 200 -0.30 -12.43 1.12
N VAL A 201 0.21 -12.96 2.23
CA VAL A 201 1.11 -14.13 2.22
C VAL A 201 0.39 -15.36 1.67
N GLY A 202 -0.89 -15.54 1.99
CA GLY A 202 -1.73 -16.61 1.46
C GLY A 202 -1.88 -16.52 -0.07
N LEU A 203 -2.16 -15.34 -0.60
CA LEU A 203 -2.26 -15.08 -2.05
C LEU A 203 -0.96 -15.48 -2.79
N VAL A 204 0.19 -15.08 -2.24
CA VAL A 204 1.50 -15.44 -2.83
C VAL A 204 1.68 -16.96 -2.88
N LYS A 205 1.41 -17.67 -1.78
CA LYS A 205 1.51 -19.14 -1.71
C LYS A 205 0.54 -19.84 -2.67
N ASP A 206 -0.65 -19.27 -2.87
CA ASP A 206 -1.62 -19.83 -3.80
C ASP A 206 -1.17 -19.66 -5.25
N LEU A 207 -0.60 -18.48 -5.59
CA LEU A 207 -0.04 -18.22 -6.92
C LEU A 207 1.20 -19.09 -7.20
N GLU A 208 2.08 -19.31 -6.24
CA GLU A 208 3.22 -20.21 -6.38
C GLU A 208 2.81 -21.65 -6.76
N ARG A 209 1.61 -22.08 -6.33
CA ARG A 209 1.08 -23.43 -6.63
C ARG A 209 0.43 -23.53 -8.01
N VAL A 210 -0.17 -22.45 -8.52
CA VAL A 210 -1.01 -22.53 -9.73
C VAL A 210 -0.40 -21.85 -10.96
N ALA A 211 0.61 -21.01 -10.79
CA ALA A 211 1.22 -20.22 -11.85
C ALA A 211 2.76 -20.39 -11.87
N PRO A 212 3.29 -21.28 -12.74
CA PRO A 212 4.74 -21.52 -12.82
C PRO A 212 5.55 -20.25 -13.12
N GLU A 213 5.05 -19.38 -14.03
CA GLU A 213 5.71 -18.13 -14.35
C GLU A 213 5.80 -17.19 -13.12
N PHE A 214 4.75 -17.15 -12.28
CA PHE A 214 4.79 -16.40 -11.02
C PHE A 214 5.86 -16.96 -10.10
N CYS A 215 5.94 -18.28 -9.93
CA CYS A 215 6.93 -18.94 -9.09
C CYS A 215 8.36 -18.61 -9.55
N ASP A 216 8.63 -18.70 -10.85
CA ASP A 216 9.93 -18.35 -11.42
C ASP A 216 10.32 -16.89 -11.16
N TRP A 217 9.41 -15.96 -11.42
CA TRP A 217 9.66 -14.54 -11.19
C TRP A 217 9.79 -14.19 -9.71
N TRP A 218 8.99 -14.86 -8.86
CA TRP A 218 9.05 -14.67 -7.42
C TRP A 218 10.42 -15.09 -6.84
N ASN A 219 10.95 -16.21 -7.31
CA ASN A 219 12.23 -16.77 -6.84
C ASN A 219 13.46 -15.99 -7.35
N ARG A 220 13.40 -15.44 -8.56
CA ARG A 220 14.51 -14.64 -9.13
C ARG A 220 14.75 -13.33 -8.38
N GLN A 221 13.78 -12.86 -7.62
CA GLN A 221 13.83 -11.58 -6.90
C GLN A 221 14.12 -10.36 -7.78
N ASP A 222 13.87 -10.44 -9.08
CA ASP A 222 14.06 -9.34 -10.02
C ASP A 222 13.06 -8.22 -9.72
N ILE A 223 13.57 -7.00 -9.56
CA ILE A 223 12.75 -5.79 -9.43
C ILE A 223 13.07 -4.91 -10.65
N HIS A 224 12.12 -4.84 -11.55
CA HIS A 224 12.21 -3.90 -12.67
C HIS A 224 11.88 -2.48 -12.19
N GLY A 225 12.39 -1.48 -12.90
CA GLY A 225 12.18 -0.07 -12.59
C GLY A 225 10.71 0.33 -12.51
N PRO A 226 10.42 1.57 -12.12
CA PRO A 226 9.04 2.05 -12.05
C PRO A 226 8.35 1.89 -13.41
N CYS A 227 7.07 1.52 -13.38
CA CYS A 227 6.25 1.49 -14.58
C CYS A 227 6.28 2.86 -15.27
N GLN A 228 6.51 2.89 -16.57
CA GLN A 228 6.58 4.13 -17.35
C GLN A 228 5.20 4.80 -17.55
N GLY A 229 4.15 4.25 -16.96
CA GLY A 229 2.79 4.79 -17.09
C GLY A 229 2.11 4.44 -18.42
N ILE A 230 2.70 3.58 -19.24
CA ILE A 230 2.15 3.17 -20.53
C ILE A 230 1.75 1.70 -20.48
N ARG A 231 0.58 1.38 -21.09
CA ARG A 231 0.07 0.03 -21.28
C ARG A 231 -0.38 -0.17 -22.72
N TYR A 232 -0.07 -1.31 -23.26
CA TYR A 232 -0.50 -1.73 -24.59
C TYR A 232 -1.57 -2.81 -24.43
N PHE A 233 -2.80 -2.53 -24.89
CA PHE A 233 -3.92 -3.44 -24.84
C PHE A 233 -4.31 -3.85 -26.26
N ARG A 234 -4.44 -5.15 -26.49
CA ARG A 234 -4.98 -5.71 -27.71
C ARG A 234 -6.47 -5.95 -27.52
N LEU A 235 -7.28 -5.26 -28.30
CA LEU A 235 -8.75 -5.35 -28.25
C LEU A 235 -9.29 -5.99 -29.51
N ASP A 236 -10.22 -6.91 -29.35
CA ASP A 236 -10.87 -7.56 -30.47
C ASP A 236 -11.63 -6.55 -31.32
N GLY A 237 -11.45 -6.65 -32.63
CA GLY A 237 -12.09 -5.78 -33.62
C GLY A 237 -11.39 -4.45 -33.89
N ILE A 238 -10.56 -3.93 -32.99
CA ILE A 238 -9.89 -2.63 -33.15
C ILE A 238 -8.36 -2.67 -33.04
N GLY A 239 -7.79 -3.83 -32.66
CA GLY A 239 -6.34 -4.02 -32.58
C GLY A 239 -5.70 -3.47 -31.31
N GLN A 240 -4.43 -3.03 -31.40
CA GLN A 240 -3.69 -2.54 -30.26
C GLN A 240 -4.00 -1.07 -29.99
N ILE A 241 -4.35 -0.76 -28.74
CA ILE A 241 -4.56 0.59 -28.23
C ILE A 241 -3.52 0.86 -27.14
N VAL A 242 -2.91 2.06 -27.18
CA VAL A 242 -1.95 2.53 -26.18
C VAL A 242 -2.67 3.36 -25.12
N PHE A 243 -2.48 2.99 -23.88
CA PHE A 243 -3.02 3.73 -22.74
C PHE A 243 -1.91 4.32 -21.89
N GLU A 244 -2.09 5.55 -21.49
CA GLU A 244 -1.38 6.11 -20.34
C GLU A 244 -2.14 5.75 -19.08
N HIS A 245 -1.43 5.38 -18.03
CA HIS A 245 -2.07 5.07 -16.76
C HIS A 245 -1.34 5.73 -15.60
N THR A 246 -2.10 6.03 -14.56
CA THR A 246 -1.56 6.50 -13.29
C THR A 246 -2.25 5.80 -12.13
N THR A 247 -1.58 5.81 -10.98
CA THR A 247 -2.13 5.28 -9.73
C THR A 247 -2.11 6.39 -8.70
N LEU A 248 -3.29 6.74 -8.20
CA LEU A 248 -3.50 7.77 -7.20
C LEU A 248 -3.80 7.12 -5.85
N THR A 249 -3.15 7.56 -4.79
CA THR A 249 -3.50 7.13 -3.43
C THR A 249 -4.75 7.87 -2.97
N VAL A 250 -5.82 7.12 -2.74
CA VAL A 250 -7.11 7.64 -2.28
C VAL A 250 -7.14 7.72 -0.75
N ASP A 251 -6.67 6.67 -0.10
CA ASP A 251 -6.61 6.57 1.35
C ASP A 251 -5.32 5.84 1.74
N VAL A 252 -4.42 6.58 2.37
CA VAL A 252 -3.10 6.07 2.77
C VAL A 252 -3.22 5.04 3.88
N ASP A 253 -4.16 5.23 4.82
CA ASP A 253 -4.33 4.35 5.99
C ASP A 253 -4.94 3.00 5.61
N ARG A 254 -5.82 3.01 4.61
CA ARG A 254 -6.47 1.81 4.08
C ARG A 254 -5.74 1.24 2.87
N HIS A 255 -4.62 1.86 2.45
CA HIS A 255 -3.88 1.51 1.24
C HIS A 255 -4.78 1.45 -0.02
N LEU A 256 -5.83 2.31 -0.07
CA LEU A 256 -6.70 2.39 -1.23
C LEU A 256 -6.05 3.21 -2.33
N ARG A 257 -6.04 2.66 -3.53
CA ARG A 257 -5.47 3.28 -4.72
C ARG A 257 -6.46 3.23 -5.87
N LEU A 258 -6.64 4.37 -6.51
CA LEU A 258 -7.38 4.49 -7.77
C LEU A 258 -6.38 4.32 -8.92
N VAL A 259 -6.62 3.35 -9.77
CA VAL A 259 -5.91 3.18 -11.05
C VAL A 259 -6.78 3.76 -12.15
N TYR A 260 -6.20 4.63 -12.95
CA TYR A 260 -6.86 5.36 -14.04
C TYR A 260 -6.11 5.14 -15.34
N TYR A 261 -6.84 4.90 -16.41
CA TYR A 261 -6.33 4.75 -17.77
C TYR A 261 -6.94 5.77 -18.71
N ALA A 262 -6.10 6.39 -19.55
CA ALA A 262 -6.53 7.22 -20.67
C ALA A 262 -5.90 6.71 -21.96
N PRO A 263 -6.63 6.57 -23.08
CA PRO A 263 -6.01 6.35 -24.38
C PRO A 263 -5.01 7.47 -24.69
N GLN A 264 -3.88 7.13 -25.28
CA GLN A 264 -2.87 8.13 -25.63
C GLN A 264 -3.47 9.22 -26.55
N MET A 265 -3.06 10.48 -26.36
CA MET A 265 -3.69 11.65 -26.96
C MET A 265 -3.38 11.85 -28.47
N ASP A 266 -3.23 10.80 -29.25
CA ASP A 266 -3.10 10.92 -30.71
C ASP A 266 -4.43 11.11 -31.46
N GLY A 267 -5.53 11.38 -30.73
CA GLY A 267 -6.86 11.70 -31.23
C GLY A 267 -7.63 10.53 -31.86
N ALA A 268 -6.98 9.69 -32.62
CA ALA A 268 -7.61 8.58 -33.36
C ALA A 268 -7.87 7.37 -32.45
N GLN A 269 -6.95 7.01 -31.57
CA GLN A 269 -7.08 5.84 -30.68
C GLN A 269 -8.15 6.07 -29.62
N GLY A 270 -8.25 7.29 -29.07
CA GLY A 270 -9.29 7.64 -28.10
C GLY A 270 -10.70 7.50 -28.68
N ALA A 271 -10.97 8.07 -29.86
CA ALA A 271 -12.25 7.95 -30.52
C ALA A 271 -12.60 6.50 -30.91
N THR A 272 -11.58 5.71 -31.33
CA THR A 272 -11.75 4.30 -31.65
C THR A 272 -12.12 3.48 -30.40
N PHE A 273 -11.44 3.73 -29.28
CA PHE A 273 -11.74 3.07 -28.02
C PHE A 273 -13.14 3.43 -27.49
N GLU A 274 -13.52 4.71 -27.52
CA GLU A 274 -14.85 5.13 -27.09
C GLU A 274 -15.99 4.57 -27.96
N ARG A 275 -15.76 4.38 -29.26
CA ARG A 275 -16.68 3.69 -30.13
C ARG A 275 -16.80 2.22 -29.76
N TRP A 276 -15.69 1.54 -29.57
CA TRP A 276 -15.64 0.14 -29.14
C TRP A 276 -16.37 -0.07 -27.81
N LEU A 277 -16.26 0.87 -26.86
CA LEU A 277 -17.01 0.83 -25.60
C LEU A 277 -18.53 0.93 -25.82
N ARG A 278 -19.00 1.68 -26.80
CA ARG A 278 -20.43 1.86 -27.06
C ARG A 278 -21.07 0.73 -27.87
N GLU A 279 -20.30 0.06 -28.70
CA GLU A 279 -20.81 -0.97 -29.65
C GLU A 279 -20.94 -2.37 -29.01
N GLY A 280 -20.54 -2.60 -27.82
CA GLY A 280 -20.60 -3.89 -27.11
C GLY A 280 -21.25 -3.78 -25.79
#